data_1b29542501180211dcc91f3abb13650e
#
_entry.id   1b29542501180211dcc91f3abb13650e
#
_cell.length_a   1.000
_cell.length_b   1.000
_cell.length_c   1.000
_cell.angle_alpha   90.00
_cell.angle_beta   90.00
_cell.angle_gamma   90.00
#
_symmetry.space_group_name_H-M   'P 1'
#
loop_
_entity.id
_entity.type
_entity.pdbx_description
1 polymer ?
#
loop_
_entity_poly.entity_id
_entity_poly.type
_entity_poly.pdbx_seq_one_letter_code
_entity_poly.pdbx_strand_id
1 'polypeptide(L)'
;MSPNGAAVTTDPAVQRLTPKGRATRQRIVDGAAAEIRVRGAVATTLEDVMAHTATSKSQLFHYFPGGKDQLLLAVAEQEAARVLSDQQPHLGQLVSWAAWQRWRDAVVDRYRQQGQLCPLSTVMSEIGRTPGAQAVTSTLIDQWRSEIEAGVRAMQAQGKVDAGVDASRAAAALLAGIQGGVLVLMSTGDLGYLEAALDVGIAALRG
;
A
#
# COMPACT_ATOMS: atom_id res chain seq x y z
N MET A 1 -22.58 14.86 -8.65
CA MET A 1 -21.24 14.95 -9.25
C MET A 1 -20.47 13.75 -8.75
N SER A 2 -20.17 12.79 -9.62
CA SER A 2 -19.49 11.55 -9.26
C SER A 2 -18.04 11.81 -8.89
N PRO A 3 -17.50 11.20 -7.82
CA PRO A 3 -16.08 11.30 -7.53
C PRO A 3 -15.31 10.48 -8.56
N ASN A 4 -14.44 11.16 -9.27
CA ASN A 4 -13.52 10.61 -10.24
C ASN A 4 -12.50 9.71 -9.52
N GLY A 5 -12.70 8.41 -9.56
CA GLY A 5 -11.70 7.45 -9.10
C GLY A 5 -10.46 7.59 -9.97
N ALA A 6 -9.38 8.09 -9.37
CA ALA A 6 -8.08 8.12 -10.02
C ALA A 6 -7.67 6.69 -10.34
N ALA A 7 -7.78 6.30 -11.61
CA ALA A 7 -7.40 5.01 -12.11
C ALA A 7 -5.89 4.81 -11.86
N VAL A 8 -5.54 3.79 -11.11
CA VAL A 8 -4.22 3.18 -11.16
C VAL A 8 -3.88 2.99 -12.63
N THR A 9 -2.80 3.59 -13.10
CA THR A 9 -2.39 3.55 -14.50
C THR A 9 -2.00 2.11 -14.82
N THR A 10 -2.98 1.34 -15.26
CA THR A 10 -2.76 -0.06 -15.65
C THR A 10 -1.93 -0.07 -16.92
N ASP A 11 -0.79 -0.76 -16.89
CA ASP A 11 0.10 -0.97 -18.04
C ASP A 11 -0.73 -1.28 -19.31
N PRO A 12 -0.58 -0.53 -20.40
CA PRO A 12 -1.34 -0.74 -21.64
C PRO A 12 -1.22 -2.17 -22.19
N ALA A 13 -0.13 -2.87 -21.88
CA ALA A 13 0.07 -4.28 -22.24
C ALA A 13 -0.91 -5.19 -21.45
N VAL A 14 -1.24 -4.86 -20.20
CA VAL A 14 -2.19 -5.62 -19.37
C VAL A 14 -3.62 -5.48 -19.88
N GLN A 15 -3.99 -4.31 -20.40
CA GLN A 15 -5.33 -4.07 -20.94
C GLN A 15 -5.64 -4.91 -22.21
N ARG A 16 -4.61 -5.36 -22.93
CA ARG A 16 -4.77 -6.17 -24.15
C ARG A 16 -4.85 -7.68 -23.87
N LEU A 17 -4.65 -8.10 -22.61
CA LEU A 17 -4.68 -9.53 -22.27
C LEU A 17 -6.12 -10.06 -22.24
N THR A 18 -6.27 -11.31 -22.69
CA THR A 18 -7.52 -12.07 -22.49
C THR A 18 -7.78 -12.29 -20.99
N PRO A 19 -9.02 -12.63 -20.57
CA PRO A 19 -9.30 -12.97 -19.16
C PRO A 19 -8.36 -14.06 -18.61
N LYS A 20 -8.08 -15.10 -19.41
CA LYS A 20 -7.14 -16.18 -19.06
C LYS A 20 -5.71 -15.65 -18.93
N GLY A 21 -5.31 -14.74 -19.82
CA GLY A 21 -3.98 -14.13 -19.78
C GLY A 21 -3.79 -13.26 -18.53
N ARG A 22 -4.80 -12.47 -18.16
CA ARG A 22 -4.80 -11.68 -16.91
C ARG A 22 -4.69 -12.59 -15.69
N ALA A 23 -5.47 -13.67 -15.61
CA ALA A 23 -5.39 -14.62 -14.51
C ALA A 23 -4.00 -15.27 -14.38
N THR A 24 -3.37 -15.61 -15.52
CA THR A 24 -2.01 -16.17 -15.53
C THR A 24 -0.98 -15.14 -15.07
N ARG A 25 -1.05 -13.89 -15.57
CA ARG A 25 -0.17 -12.81 -15.11
C ARG A 25 -0.32 -12.57 -13.62
N GLN A 26 -1.56 -12.52 -13.13
CA GLN A 26 -1.87 -12.34 -11.71
C GLN A 26 -1.27 -13.45 -10.85
N ARG A 27 -1.41 -14.71 -11.25
CA ARG A 27 -0.82 -15.86 -10.54
C ARG A 27 0.69 -15.75 -10.43
N ILE A 28 1.37 -15.25 -11.48
CA ILE A 28 2.83 -15.03 -11.47
C ILE A 28 3.19 -13.92 -10.46
N VAL A 29 2.45 -12.82 -10.43
CA VAL A 29 2.66 -11.71 -9.48
C VAL A 29 2.41 -12.17 -8.03
N ASP A 30 1.32 -12.90 -7.78
CA ASP A 30 1.01 -13.45 -6.46
C ASP A 30 2.08 -14.41 -5.96
N GLY A 31 2.59 -15.28 -6.83
CA GLY A 31 3.68 -16.20 -6.49
C GLY A 31 5.00 -15.46 -6.24
N ALA A 32 5.32 -14.44 -7.03
CA ALA A 32 6.48 -13.60 -6.79
C ALA A 32 6.37 -12.87 -5.43
N ALA A 33 5.20 -12.30 -5.11
CA ALA A 33 4.95 -11.67 -3.82
C ALA A 33 5.10 -12.66 -2.65
N ALA A 34 4.68 -13.91 -2.83
CA ALA A 34 4.83 -14.96 -1.82
C ALA A 34 6.31 -15.30 -1.59
N GLU A 35 7.09 -15.51 -2.66
CA GLU A 35 8.54 -15.79 -2.55
C GLU A 35 9.30 -14.62 -1.92
N ILE A 36 8.97 -13.38 -2.30
CA ILE A 36 9.59 -12.18 -1.73
C ILE A 36 9.33 -12.09 -0.21
N ARG A 37 8.13 -12.44 0.27
CA ARG A 37 7.83 -12.45 1.70
C ARG A 37 8.69 -13.44 2.49
N VAL A 38 9.07 -14.55 1.87
CA VAL A 38 9.86 -15.60 2.52
C VAL A 38 11.36 -15.33 2.45
N ARG A 39 11.84 -14.84 1.31
CA ARG A 39 13.28 -14.77 0.98
C ARG A 39 13.83 -13.35 0.83
N GLY A 40 12.96 -12.35 0.74
CA GLY A 40 13.33 -10.99 0.31
C GLY A 40 13.45 -10.88 -1.22
N ALA A 41 13.34 -9.66 -1.75
CA ALA A 41 13.34 -9.41 -3.20
C ALA A 41 14.71 -9.69 -3.84
N VAL A 42 15.81 -9.44 -3.11
CA VAL A 42 17.18 -9.69 -3.61
C VAL A 42 17.39 -11.18 -3.87
N ALA A 43 17.06 -12.01 -2.88
CA ALA A 43 17.30 -13.46 -2.95
C ALA A 43 16.29 -14.22 -3.84
N THR A 44 15.11 -13.64 -4.11
CA THR A 44 14.11 -14.28 -4.98
C THR A 44 14.57 -14.26 -6.43
N THR A 45 14.63 -15.43 -7.07
CA THR A 45 14.98 -15.59 -8.48
C THR A 45 13.73 -15.81 -9.33
N LEU A 46 13.87 -15.63 -10.67
CA LEU A 46 12.78 -15.98 -11.60
C LEU A 46 12.51 -17.49 -11.61
N GLU A 47 13.52 -18.30 -11.35
CA GLU A 47 13.44 -19.75 -11.23
C GLU A 47 12.57 -20.15 -10.03
N ASP A 48 12.73 -19.48 -8.88
CA ASP A 48 11.88 -19.70 -7.70
C ASP A 48 10.40 -19.38 -8.00
N VAL A 49 10.17 -18.26 -8.67
CA VAL A 49 8.81 -17.86 -9.06
C VAL A 49 8.20 -18.83 -10.06
N MET A 50 8.96 -19.27 -11.05
CA MET A 50 8.50 -20.26 -12.03
C MET A 50 8.14 -21.59 -11.35
N ALA A 51 8.97 -22.06 -10.43
CA ALA A 51 8.71 -23.29 -9.67
C ALA A 51 7.44 -23.15 -8.81
N HIS A 52 7.33 -22.05 -8.05
CA HIS A 52 6.17 -21.77 -7.16
C HIS A 52 4.86 -21.68 -7.94
N THR A 53 4.89 -21.04 -9.13
CA THR A 53 3.69 -20.76 -9.93
C THR A 53 3.39 -21.80 -11.00
N ALA A 54 4.19 -22.85 -11.13
CA ALA A 54 4.12 -23.81 -12.23
C ALA A 54 4.08 -23.11 -13.62
N THR A 55 4.94 -22.10 -13.79
CA THR A 55 5.00 -21.27 -15.00
C THR A 55 6.28 -21.61 -15.78
N SER A 56 6.17 -21.86 -17.08
CA SER A 56 7.34 -22.07 -17.94
C SER A 56 8.11 -20.75 -18.18
N LYS A 57 9.40 -20.86 -18.52
CA LYS A 57 10.24 -19.71 -18.86
C LYS A 57 9.63 -18.88 -20.00
N SER A 58 9.12 -19.54 -21.04
CA SER A 58 8.46 -18.86 -22.16
C SER A 58 7.22 -18.10 -21.73
N GLN A 59 6.39 -18.68 -20.84
CA GLN A 59 5.21 -17.99 -20.30
C GLN A 59 5.61 -16.78 -19.44
N LEU A 60 6.61 -16.93 -18.58
CA LEU A 60 7.05 -15.83 -17.74
C LEU A 60 7.51 -14.63 -18.57
N PHE A 61 8.40 -14.85 -19.54
CA PHE A 61 8.89 -13.78 -20.41
C PHE A 61 7.86 -13.25 -21.41
N HIS A 62 6.79 -14.01 -21.69
CA HIS A 62 5.64 -13.49 -22.43
C HIS A 62 4.90 -12.38 -21.63
N TYR A 63 4.72 -12.56 -20.31
CA TYR A 63 4.03 -11.59 -19.46
C TYR A 63 4.97 -10.52 -18.87
N PHE A 64 6.25 -10.83 -18.73
CA PHE A 64 7.27 -9.97 -18.15
C PHE A 64 8.54 -9.99 -19.01
N PRO A 65 8.49 -9.39 -20.22
CA PRO A 65 9.64 -9.35 -21.12
C PRO A 65 10.85 -8.61 -20.53
N GLY A 66 10.64 -7.66 -19.62
CA GLY A 66 11.70 -7.00 -18.84
C GLY A 66 12.25 -7.83 -17.68
N GLY A 67 11.83 -9.10 -17.56
CA GLY A 67 12.36 -10.04 -16.57
C GLY A 67 12.03 -9.65 -15.12
N LYS A 68 13.05 -9.81 -14.25
CA LYS A 68 12.89 -9.61 -12.81
C LYS A 68 12.43 -8.19 -12.44
N ASP A 69 12.99 -7.17 -13.06
CA ASP A 69 12.66 -5.78 -12.73
C ASP A 69 11.19 -5.47 -13.03
N GLN A 70 10.67 -5.89 -14.17
CA GLN A 70 9.27 -5.70 -14.52
C GLN A 70 8.34 -6.49 -13.59
N LEU A 71 8.74 -7.70 -13.20
CA LEU A 71 7.98 -8.50 -12.23
C LEU A 71 7.96 -7.85 -10.84
N LEU A 72 9.11 -7.37 -10.37
CA LEU A 72 9.20 -6.65 -9.10
C LEU A 72 8.36 -5.38 -9.09
N LEU A 73 8.35 -4.63 -10.19
CA LEU A 73 7.50 -3.45 -10.33
C LEU A 73 6.01 -3.83 -10.24
N ALA A 74 5.59 -4.90 -10.91
CA ALA A 74 4.20 -5.37 -10.84
C ALA A 74 3.81 -5.86 -9.42
N VAL A 75 4.74 -6.45 -8.68
CA VAL A 75 4.54 -6.79 -7.27
C VAL A 75 4.39 -5.52 -6.43
N ALA A 76 5.21 -4.50 -6.66
CA ALA A 76 5.11 -3.23 -5.96
C ALA A 76 3.76 -2.54 -6.19
N GLU A 77 3.30 -2.49 -7.44
CA GLU A 77 1.98 -1.95 -7.81
C GLU A 77 0.84 -2.69 -7.10
N GLN A 78 0.90 -4.01 -7.06
CA GLN A 78 -0.10 -4.83 -6.37
C GLN A 78 -0.10 -4.59 -4.86
N GLU A 79 1.06 -4.58 -4.22
CA GLU A 79 1.15 -4.35 -2.77
C GLU A 79 0.74 -2.91 -2.41
N ALA A 80 1.07 -1.93 -3.23
CA ALA A 80 0.60 -0.55 -3.06
C ALA A 80 -0.94 -0.47 -3.12
N ALA A 81 -1.56 -1.11 -4.11
CA ALA A 81 -3.01 -1.17 -4.22
C ALA A 81 -3.65 -1.86 -3.01
N ARG A 82 -3.04 -2.94 -2.49
CA ARG A 82 -3.51 -3.64 -1.29
C ARG A 82 -3.46 -2.76 -0.04
N VAL A 83 -2.43 -1.92 0.14
CA VAL A 83 -2.34 -1.03 1.30
C VAL A 83 -3.58 -0.15 1.44
N LEU A 84 -4.09 0.39 0.34
CA LEU A 84 -5.29 1.22 0.36
C LEU A 84 -6.57 0.39 0.43
N SER A 85 -6.66 -0.70 -0.35
CA SER A 85 -7.87 -1.54 -0.39
C SER A 85 -8.17 -2.22 0.94
N ASP A 86 -7.14 -2.65 1.67
CA ASP A 86 -7.32 -3.32 2.96
C ASP A 86 -7.77 -2.36 4.08
N GLN A 87 -7.65 -1.04 3.87
CA GLN A 87 -8.17 -0.02 4.78
C GLN A 87 -9.60 0.40 4.46
N GLN A 88 -10.16 -0.06 3.33
CA GLN A 88 -11.54 0.22 2.97
C GLN A 88 -12.51 -0.72 3.70
N PRO A 89 -13.75 -0.30 4.00
CA PRO A 89 -14.32 1.02 3.67
C PRO A 89 -13.96 2.14 4.65
N HIS A 90 -13.17 1.84 5.70
CA HIS A 90 -12.93 2.76 6.82
C HIS A 90 -12.22 4.05 6.39
N LEU A 91 -11.17 3.93 5.57
CA LEU A 91 -10.38 5.07 5.09
C LEU A 91 -11.24 6.04 4.23
N GLY A 92 -12.14 5.52 3.39
CA GLY A 92 -13.03 6.33 2.57
C GLY A 92 -14.23 6.94 3.32
N GLN A 93 -14.38 6.71 4.63
CA GLN A 93 -15.54 7.12 5.43
C GLN A 93 -15.17 7.84 6.73
N LEU A 94 -14.11 8.65 6.73
CA LEU A 94 -13.60 9.37 7.91
C LEU A 94 -14.47 10.60 8.27
N VAL A 95 -15.78 10.40 8.45
CA VAL A 95 -16.76 11.47 8.65
C VAL A 95 -17.23 11.66 10.11
N SER A 96 -16.66 10.91 11.06
CA SER A 96 -16.95 11.01 12.50
C SER A 96 -15.80 10.47 13.32
N TRP A 97 -15.68 10.88 14.59
CA TRP A 97 -14.64 10.36 15.49
C TRP A 97 -14.72 8.84 15.65
N ALA A 98 -15.91 8.27 15.66
CA ALA A 98 -16.08 6.82 15.67
C ALA A 98 -15.57 6.15 14.37
N ALA A 99 -15.69 6.82 13.20
CA ALA A 99 -15.14 6.33 11.95
C ALA A 99 -13.61 6.39 11.95
N TRP A 100 -13.01 7.48 12.46
CA TRP A 100 -11.57 7.61 12.66
C TRP A 100 -11.02 6.52 13.58
N GLN A 101 -11.76 6.20 14.67
CA GLN A 101 -11.35 5.13 15.57
C GLN A 101 -11.41 3.76 14.90
N ARG A 102 -12.47 3.45 14.15
CA ARG A 102 -12.57 2.19 13.38
C ARG A 102 -11.45 2.05 12.34
N TRP A 103 -11.10 3.13 11.67
CA TRP A 103 -9.97 3.11 10.74
C TRP A 103 -8.64 2.86 11.47
N ARG A 104 -8.41 3.56 12.58
CA ARG A 104 -7.25 3.34 13.46
C ARG A 104 -7.14 1.86 13.84
N ASP A 105 -8.22 1.28 14.34
CA ASP A 105 -8.25 -0.10 14.79
C ASP A 105 -7.99 -1.07 13.62
N ALA A 106 -8.59 -0.83 12.45
CA ALA A 106 -8.35 -1.63 11.26
C ALA A 106 -6.88 -1.60 10.81
N VAL A 107 -6.22 -0.43 10.85
CA VAL A 107 -4.78 -0.31 10.54
C VAL A 107 -3.94 -1.11 11.53
N VAL A 108 -4.19 -0.95 12.83
CA VAL A 108 -3.47 -1.66 13.89
C VAL A 108 -3.66 -3.17 13.79
N ASP A 109 -4.90 -3.63 13.61
CA ASP A 109 -5.21 -5.06 13.51
C ASP A 109 -4.57 -5.71 12.28
N ARG A 110 -4.51 -4.99 11.16
CA ARG A 110 -3.77 -5.45 9.99
C ARG A 110 -2.31 -5.74 10.32
N TYR A 111 -1.60 -4.78 10.93
CA TYR A 111 -0.18 -4.96 11.27
C TYR A 111 0.03 -5.97 12.40
N ARG A 112 -0.91 -6.11 13.33
CA ARG A 112 -0.89 -7.16 14.35
C ARG A 112 -0.96 -8.55 13.73
N GLN A 113 -1.78 -8.75 12.71
CA GLN A 113 -1.91 -10.02 11.99
C GLN A 113 -0.74 -10.29 11.05
N GLN A 114 -0.19 -9.25 10.44
CA GLN A 114 0.89 -9.35 9.46
C GLN A 114 2.27 -9.56 10.13
N GLY A 115 2.44 -9.13 11.38
CA GLY A 115 3.71 -9.18 12.11
C GLY A 115 4.78 -8.28 11.49
N GLN A 116 6.06 -8.70 11.62
CA GLN A 116 7.22 -7.94 11.12
C GLN A 116 7.42 -8.02 9.60
N LEU A 117 6.57 -8.72 8.87
CA LEU A 117 6.68 -8.89 7.42
C LEU A 117 5.74 -7.91 6.71
N CYS A 118 6.23 -6.72 6.37
CA CYS A 118 5.51 -5.82 5.48
C CYS A 118 6.00 -6.02 4.03
N PRO A 119 5.21 -6.65 3.15
CA PRO A 119 5.62 -6.86 1.76
C PRO A 119 5.97 -5.55 1.05
N LEU A 120 5.22 -4.48 1.36
CA LEU A 120 5.47 -3.17 0.79
C LEU A 120 6.82 -2.60 1.21
N SER A 121 7.21 -2.70 2.49
CA SER A 121 8.50 -2.16 2.93
C SER A 121 9.67 -2.99 2.37
N THR A 122 9.53 -4.32 2.31
CA THR A 122 10.52 -5.19 1.66
C THR A 122 10.68 -4.80 0.19
N VAL A 123 9.56 -4.62 -0.50
CA VAL A 123 9.53 -4.18 -1.89
C VAL A 123 10.12 -2.77 -2.04
N MET A 124 9.76 -1.81 -1.16
CA MET A 124 10.26 -0.43 -1.24
C MET A 124 11.75 -0.30 -0.92
N SER A 125 12.27 -1.03 0.04
CA SER A 125 13.69 -0.97 0.40
C SER A 125 14.60 -1.61 -0.65
N GLU A 126 14.14 -2.67 -1.32
CA GLU A 126 14.90 -3.43 -2.29
C GLU A 126 14.60 -3.04 -3.74
N ILE A 127 13.36 -2.63 -4.03
CA ILE A 127 12.90 -2.14 -5.34
C ILE A 127 13.26 -0.67 -5.58
N GLY A 128 13.71 0.06 -4.57
CA GLY A 128 14.12 1.47 -4.75
C GLY A 128 15.15 1.70 -5.85
N ARG A 129 15.79 0.63 -6.34
CA ARG A 129 16.69 0.61 -7.52
C ARG A 129 16.00 0.19 -8.81
N THR A 130 14.75 -0.30 -8.76
CA THR A 130 14.04 -0.76 -9.96
C THR A 130 13.44 0.45 -10.67
N PRO A 131 13.62 0.61 -11.99
CA PRO A 131 12.97 1.66 -12.75
C PRO A 131 11.45 1.67 -12.54
N GLY A 132 10.88 2.83 -12.24
CA GLY A 132 9.44 2.99 -12.00
C GLY A 132 8.98 2.81 -10.54
N ALA A 133 9.75 2.17 -9.65
CA ALA A 133 9.35 1.92 -8.27
C ALA A 133 9.09 3.21 -7.47
N GLN A 134 9.89 4.25 -7.70
CA GLN A 134 9.68 5.55 -7.07
C GLN A 134 8.33 6.16 -7.45
N ALA A 135 7.91 6.03 -8.71
CA ALA A 135 6.61 6.53 -9.15
C ALA A 135 5.45 5.79 -8.49
N VAL A 136 5.54 4.46 -8.33
CA VAL A 136 4.55 3.65 -7.60
C VAL A 136 4.43 4.11 -6.15
N THR A 137 5.58 4.29 -5.48
CA THR A 137 5.63 4.78 -4.10
C THR A 137 5.01 6.17 -3.96
N SER A 138 5.40 7.11 -4.82
CA SER A 138 4.86 8.48 -4.78
C SER A 138 3.36 8.48 -5.01
N THR A 139 2.87 7.71 -5.97
CA THR A 139 1.43 7.59 -6.25
C THR A 139 0.66 7.04 -5.04
N LEU A 140 1.18 5.99 -4.39
CA LEU A 140 0.57 5.43 -3.18
C LEU A 140 0.50 6.47 -2.05
N ILE A 141 1.61 7.15 -1.78
CA ILE A 141 1.70 8.16 -0.71
C ILE A 141 0.73 9.30 -0.98
N ASP A 142 0.65 9.78 -2.21
CA ASP A 142 -0.27 10.86 -2.59
C ASP A 142 -1.74 10.45 -2.47
N GLN A 143 -2.09 9.25 -2.91
CA GLN A 143 -3.45 8.72 -2.77
C GLN A 143 -3.84 8.55 -1.29
N TRP A 144 -2.97 7.94 -0.49
CA TRP A 144 -3.25 7.72 0.92
C TRP A 144 -3.39 9.03 1.68
N ARG A 145 -2.47 9.98 1.46
CA ARG A 145 -2.55 11.33 2.02
C ARG A 145 -3.86 12.02 1.63
N SER A 146 -4.27 11.90 0.37
CA SER A 146 -5.51 12.54 -0.13
C SER A 146 -6.77 11.99 0.52
N GLU A 147 -6.83 10.69 0.79
CA GLU A 147 -7.95 10.06 1.51
C GLU A 147 -8.04 10.56 2.96
N ILE A 148 -6.90 10.62 3.67
CA ILE A 148 -6.84 11.16 5.03
C ILE A 148 -7.23 12.65 5.04
N GLU A 149 -6.69 13.45 4.10
CA GLU A 149 -7.03 14.87 3.96
C GLU A 149 -8.53 15.07 3.71
N ALA A 150 -9.14 14.26 2.85
CA ALA A 150 -10.58 14.30 2.59
C ALA A 150 -11.38 14.03 3.89
N GLY A 151 -10.93 13.10 4.73
CA GLY A 151 -11.50 12.86 6.05
C GLY A 151 -11.40 14.07 6.98
N VAL A 152 -10.25 14.73 7.07
CA VAL A 152 -10.07 15.95 7.87
C VAL A 152 -11.03 17.05 7.38
N ARG A 153 -11.07 17.30 6.06
CA ARG A 153 -11.98 18.30 5.46
C ARG A 153 -13.44 17.98 5.70
N ALA A 154 -13.84 16.71 5.66
CA ALA A 154 -15.21 16.29 5.98
C ALA A 154 -15.59 16.58 7.43
N MET A 155 -14.63 16.43 8.36
CA MET A 155 -14.83 16.76 9.77
C MET A 155 -14.86 18.28 10.00
N GLN A 156 -14.06 19.07 9.28
CA GLN A 156 -14.11 20.54 9.29
C GLN A 156 -15.46 21.05 8.78
N ALA A 157 -15.97 20.51 7.70
CA ALA A 157 -17.28 20.88 7.16
C ALA A 157 -18.45 20.63 8.15
N GLN A 158 -18.26 19.74 9.13
CA GLN A 158 -19.20 19.44 10.21
C GLN A 158 -18.91 20.20 11.51
N GLY A 159 -17.90 21.09 11.54
CA GLY A 159 -17.47 21.81 12.73
C GLY A 159 -16.85 20.93 13.83
N LYS A 160 -16.41 19.72 13.51
CA LYS A 160 -15.80 18.76 14.45
C LYS A 160 -14.28 18.88 14.53
N VAL A 161 -13.67 19.46 13.52
CA VAL A 161 -12.25 19.85 13.47
C VAL A 161 -12.22 21.35 13.20
N ASP A 162 -11.32 22.07 13.86
CA ASP A 162 -11.17 23.51 13.69
C ASP A 162 -10.80 23.85 12.22
N ALA A 163 -11.47 24.87 11.67
CA ALA A 163 -11.24 25.30 10.30
C ALA A 163 -9.82 25.85 10.07
N GLY A 164 -9.12 26.28 11.11
CA GLY A 164 -7.74 26.73 11.07
C GLY A 164 -6.72 25.60 10.98
N VAL A 165 -7.11 24.33 11.17
CA VAL A 165 -6.23 23.19 10.98
C VAL A 165 -5.93 23.04 9.47
N ASP A 166 -4.65 23.07 9.10
CA ASP A 166 -4.23 22.73 7.74
C ASP A 166 -4.43 21.22 7.49
N ALA A 167 -5.51 20.89 6.78
CA ALA A 167 -5.90 19.51 6.51
C ALA A 167 -4.83 18.71 5.75
N SER A 168 -4.12 19.35 4.81
CA SER A 168 -3.08 18.68 4.02
C SER A 168 -1.86 18.38 4.89
N ARG A 169 -1.45 19.33 5.74
CA ARG A 169 -0.33 19.16 6.67
C ARG A 169 -0.65 18.12 7.76
N ALA A 170 -1.87 18.13 8.29
CA ALA A 170 -2.33 17.14 9.26
C ALA A 170 -2.33 15.72 8.67
N ALA A 171 -2.84 15.56 7.44
CA ALA A 171 -2.81 14.28 6.73
C ALA A 171 -1.38 13.79 6.47
N ALA A 172 -0.48 14.69 6.06
CA ALA A 172 0.93 14.36 5.84
C ALA A 172 1.62 13.92 7.15
N ALA A 173 1.39 14.61 8.25
CA ALA A 173 1.95 14.28 9.56
C ALA A 173 1.46 12.91 10.06
N LEU A 174 0.16 12.63 9.91
CA LEU A 174 -0.46 11.37 10.30
C LEU A 174 0.10 10.21 9.48
N LEU A 175 0.20 10.39 8.17
CA LEU A 175 0.79 9.38 7.27
C LEU A 175 2.27 9.14 7.59
N ALA A 176 3.05 10.19 7.83
CA ALA A 176 4.46 10.06 8.23
C ALA A 176 4.60 9.31 9.58
N GLY A 177 3.71 9.58 10.54
CA GLY A 177 3.66 8.86 11.81
C GLY A 177 3.35 7.37 11.63
N ILE A 178 2.39 7.03 10.78
CA ILE A 178 2.08 5.63 10.43
C ILE A 178 3.31 4.94 9.85
N GLN A 179 3.96 5.55 8.86
CA GLN A 179 5.14 4.97 8.21
C GLN A 179 6.31 4.82 9.20
N GLY A 180 6.54 5.79 10.08
CA GLY A 180 7.52 5.70 11.15
C GLY A 180 7.20 4.57 12.14
N GLY A 181 5.96 4.46 12.59
CA GLY A 181 5.49 3.40 13.48
C GLY A 181 5.65 2.00 12.86
N VAL A 182 5.32 1.85 11.57
CA VAL A 182 5.53 0.60 10.82
C VAL A 182 7.01 0.25 10.70
N LEU A 183 7.88 1.21 10.44
CA LEU A 183 9.32 0.98 10.36
C LEU A 183 9.89 0.48 11.69
N VAL A 184 9.46 1.08 12.81
CA VAL A 184 9.87 0.64 14.16
C VAL A 184 9.31 -0.74 14.49
N LEU A 185 8.04 -1.01 14.20
CA LEU A 185 7.44 -2.34 14.35
C LEU A 185 8.25 -3.42 13.62
N MET A 186 8.65 -3.16 12.37
CA MET A 186 9.43 -4.11 11.58
C MET A 186 10.82 -4.38 12.17
N SER A 187 11.41 -3.37 12.81
CA SER A 187 12.74 -3.48 13.41
C SER A 187 12.72 -4.10 14.79
N THR A 188 11.65 -3.88 15.57
CA THR A 188 11.60 -4.23 17.00
C THR A 188 10.54 -5.27 17.36
N GLY A 189 9.52 -5.45 16.52
CA GLY A 189 8.33 -6.23 16.84
C GLY A 189 7.31 -5.49 17.71
N ASP A 190 7.59 -4.22 18.10
CA ASP A 190 6.72 -3.44 18.98
C ASP A 190 5.69 -2.61 18.18
N LEU A 191 4.42 -2.99 18.34
CA LEU A 191 3.28 -2.33 17.71
C LEU A 191 2.94 -0.98 18.37
N GLY A 192 3.39 -0.75 19.60
CA GLY A 192 3.05 0.44 20.39
C GLY A 192 3.42 1.75 19.72
N TYR A 193 4.48 1.78 18.91
CA TYR A 193 4.86 2.98 18.16
C TYR A 193 3.84 3.36 17.07
N LEU A 194 3.29 2.37 16.38
CA LEU A 194 2.24 2.61 15.38
C LEU A 194 0.94 3.05 16.06
N GLU A 195 0.56 2.39 17.16
CA GLU A 195 -0.61 2.76 17.96
C GLU A 195 -0.48 4.20 18.46
N ALA A 196 0.65 4.55 19.07
CA ALA A 196 0.91 5.91 19.56
C ALA A 196 0.86 6.97 18.45
N ALA A 197 1.45 6.69 17.29
CA ALA A 197 1.44 7.61 16.16
C ALA A 197 0.02 7.90 15.67
N LEU A 198 -0.83 6.87 15.57
CA LEU A 198 -2.23 7.00 15.19
C LEU A 198 -3.03 7.76 16.25
N ASP A 199 -2.88 7.37 17.52
CA ASP A 199 -3.65 7.94 18.63
C ASP A 199 -3.32 9.43 18.81
N VAL A 200 -2.04 9.79 18.84
CA VAL A 200 -1.60 11.20 18.98
C VAL A 200 -1.98 12.00 17.73
N GLY A 201 -1.80 11.45 16.53
CA GLY A 201 -2.16 12.14 15.29
C GLY A 201 -3.66 12.42 15.18
N ILE A 202 -4.51 11.47 15.57
CA ILE A 202 -5.98 11.67 15.60
C ILE A 202 -6.38 12.63 16.72
N ALA A 203 -5.73 12.53 17.89
CA ALA A 203 -6.02 13.45 19.02
C ALA A 203 -5.68 14.91 18.65
N ALA A 204 -4.59 15.15 17.93
CA ALA A 204 -4.20 16.48 17.47
C ALA A 204 -5.23 17.15 16.53
N LEU A 205 -6.13 16.39 15.91
CA LEU A 205 -7.23 16.95 15.12
C LEU A 205 -8.40 17.46 15.98
N ARG A 206 -8.43 17.11 17.28
CA ARG A 206 -9.53 17.50 18.19
C ARG A 206 -9.30 18.87 18.86
N GLY A 207 -8.06 19.38 18.82
CA GLY A 207 -7.64 20.60 19.52
C GLY A 207 -7.21 20.33 20.94
#